data_35b61555e17cdd304701abfe51a551c4
#
_entry.id   35b61555e17cdd304701abfe51a551c4
#
_cell.length_a   1.000
_cell.length_b   1.000
_cell.length_c   1.000
_cell.angle_alpha   90.00
_cell.angle_beta   90.00
_cell.angle_gamma   90.00
#
_symmetry.space_group_name_H-M   'P 1'
#
loop_
_entity.id
_entity.type
_entity.pdbx_description
1 polymer ?
#
loop_
_entity_poly.entity_id
_entity_poly.type
_entity_poly.pdbx_seq_one_letter_code
_entity_poly.pdbx_strand_id
1 'polypeptide(L)'
;MRIAIIGDLHLGYKQYGLDDREQDFYDRWGQIIEDIISRQNIDMVLQLGDIFDNHIPSAIALYAYEKQLNKLLQYNIPYYSITGNHTLIRKQHFMSPDELFTHLLDIQSLDDKNIIINNVFIAGVKYRSESKKEELVDEINRQAEAAQQHNGLKILLLHQAVDVDLLYGAELSEQDLPTHIFDYIFIGHLHSRIERKHGNCSIIYPGSIERSNTTEARDENNRGKGFIILDTDNNSYEVINIPCSRRFIFINVNKETDMEMVREKIRGYSHKPIVELNFKAIDVHKAHEIGHIIADDCLRLSINVANEQESDDDEELLVDKSISSIQNMLEERMSKKQAVFAYEMLEIFNKNKTSSDNIDSAIALSDDFFKENY
;
A
#
# COMPACT_ATOMS: atom_id res chain seq x y z
N MET A 1 24.61 -15.63 1.57
CA MET A 1 23.58 -15.25 2.58
C MET A 1 22.26 -15.03 1.86
N ARG A 2 21.14 -15.48 2.45
CA ARG A 2 19.78 -15.31 1.87
C ARG A 2 18.96 -14.38 2.74
N ILE A 3 18.46 -13.32 2.16
CA ILE A 3 17.76 -12.23 2.84
C ILE A 3 16.31 -12.18 2.35
N ALA A 4 15.35 -12.30 3.26
CA ALA A 4 13.95 -12.07 2.94
C ALA A 4 13.64 -10.56 3.02
N ILE A 5 13.06 -9.99 1.95
CA ILE A 5 12.72 -8.57 1.84
C ILE A 5 11.21 -8.45 1.73
N ILE A 6 10.60 -7.77 2.70
CA ILE A 6 9.15 -7.66 2.84
C ILE A 6 8.76 -6.19 2.71
N GLY A 7 7.75 -5.90 1.89
CA GLY A 7 7.17 -4.56 1.76
C GLY A 7 6.12 -4.28 2.84
N ASP A 8 5.18 -3.43 2.51
CA ASP A 8 4.18 -2.86 3.40
C ASP A 8 3.24 -3.92 3.99
N LEU A 9 3.17 -3.99 5.33
CA LEU A 9 2.35 -4.95 6.05
C LEU A 9 0.94 -4.43 6.32
N HIS A 10 0.79 -3.14 6.65
CA HIS A 10 -0.46 -2.47 7.00
C HIS A 10 -1.32 -3.25 8.01
N LEU A 11 -0.70 -3.79 9.06
CA LEU A 11 -1.43 -4.50 10.12
C LEU A 11 -2.42 -3.55 10.81
N GLY A 12 -3.67 -3.98 10.89
CA GLY A 12 -4.78 -3.14 11.36
C GLY A 12 -5.57 -2.44 10.24
N TYR A 13 -5.17 -2.60 8.95
CA TYR A 13 -5.94 -2.07 7.83
C TYR A 13 -7.28 -2.77 7.70
N LYS A 14 -8.35 -1.97 7.81
CA LYS A 14 -9.73 -2.45 7.86
C LYS A 14 -10.50 -1.97 6.64
N GLN A 15 -10.22 -2.56 5.48
CA GLN A 15 -10.90 -2.19 4.24
C GLN A 15 -12.42 -2.28 4.38
N TYR A 16 -13.13 -1.23 4.02
CA TYR A 16 -14.59 -1.09 4.16
C TYR A 16 -15.10 -1.19 5.60
N GLY A 17 -14.25 -1.04 6.61
CA GLY A 17 -14.62 -1.23 8.02
C GLY A 17 -14.88 -2.69 8.41
N LEU A 18 -14.45 -3.67 7.61
CA LEU A 18 -14.73 -5.09 7.81
C LEU A 18 -13.62 -5.79 8.59
N ASP A 19 -13.98 -6.44 9.71
CA ASP A 19 -13.04 -7.22 10.55
C ASP A 19 -12.39 -8.37 9.78
N ASP A 20 -13.13 -9.00 8.87
CA ASP A 20 -12.61 -10.04 7.98
C ASP A 20 -11.44 -9.54 7.11
N ARG A 21 -11.49 -8.27 6.67
CA ARG A 21 -10.41 -7.69 5.88
C ARG A 21 -9.17 -7.40 6.72
N GLU A 22 -9.35 -6.95 7.94
CA GLU A 22 -8.26 -6.80 8.89
C GLU A 22 -7.59 -8.15 9.18
N GLN A 23 -8.39 -9.21 9.37
CA GLN A 23 -7.89 -10.58 9.58
C GLN A 23 -7.10 -11.11 8.38
N ASP A 24 -7.49 -10.79 7.14
CA ASP A 24 -6.76 -11.19 5.94
C ASP A 24 -5.29 -10.70 5.96
N PHE A 25 -5.00 -9.49 6.48
CA PHE A 25 -3.63 -8.97 6.64
C PHE A 25 -2.84 -9.73 7.73
N TYR A 26 -3.49 -10.06 8.85
CA TYR A 26 -2.85 -10.85 9.91
C TYR A 26 -2.51 -12.27 9.45
N ASP A 27 -3.42 -12.91 8.73
CA ASP A 27 -3.21 -14.25 8.20
C ASP A 27 -2.09 -14.25 7.15
N ARG A 28 -2.03 -13.21 6.32
CA ARG A 28 -0.97 -13.04 5.34
C ARG A 28 0.40 -12.88 5.99
N TRP A 29 0.50 -12.03 7.02
CA TRP A 29 1.71 -11.87 7.79
C TRP A 29 2.17 -13.20 8.38
N GLY A 30 1.23 -13.95 8.98
CA GLY A 30 1.50 -15.29 9.49
C GLY A 30 2.03 -16.27 8.44
N GLN A 31 1.41 -16.31 7.25
CA GLN A 31 1.82 -17.17 6.15
C GLN A 31 3.23 -16.85 5.63
N ILE A 32 3.57 -15.56 5.51
CA ILE A 32 4.92 -15.12 5.10
C ILE A 32 5.96 -15.63 6.09
N ILE A 33 5.73 -15.44 7.39
CA ILE A 33 6.68 -15.88 8.42
C ILE A 33 6.81 -17.40 8.44
N GLU A 34 5.72 -18.14 8.28
CA GLU A 34 5.75 -19.61 8.19
C GLU A 34 6.53 -20.09 6.95
N ASP A 35 6.37 -19.41 5.79
CA ASP A 35 7.13 -19.73 4.59
C ASP A 35 8.63 -19.46 4.81
N ILE A 36 9.01 -18.32 5.38
CA ILE A 36 10.39 -17.95 5.69
C ILE A 36 11.03 -19.01 6.62
N ILE A 37 10.36 -19.38 7.69
CA ILE A 37 10.88 -20.38 8.67
C ILE A 37 10.99 -21.77 8.02
N SER A 38 10.00 -22.17 7.22
CA SER A 38 9.97 -23.49 6.60
C SER A 38 11.11 -23.73 5.62
N ARG A 39 11.64 -22.67 5.03
CA ARG A 39 12.78 -22.72 4.08
C ARG A 39 14.10 -23.10 4.77
N GLN A 40 14.26 -22.83 6.06
CA GLN A 40 15.44 -23.19 6.88
C GLN A 40 16.78 -22.61 6.39
N ASN A 41 16.76 -21.70 5.44
CA ASN A 41 17.95 -21.11 4.81
C ASN A 41 17.81 -19.60 4.61
N ILE A 42 16.98 -18.94 5.39
CA ILE A 42 16.88 -17.48 5.43
C ILE A 42 17.71 -16.98 6.61
N ASP A 43 18.68 -16.12 6.33
CA ASP A 43 19.63 -15.63 7.32
C ASP A 43 19.12 -14.38 8.05
N MET A 44 18.25 -13.60 7.42
CA MET A 44 17.63 -12.41 8.03
C MET A 44 16.41 -11.94 7.25
N VAL A 45 15.64 -11.04 7.88
CA VAL A 45 14.50 -10.33 7.29
C VAL A 45 14.79 -8.83 7.28
N LEU A 46 14.52 -8.18 6.13
CA LEU A 46 14.49 -6.73 5.96
C LEU A 46 13.06 -6.29 5.63
N GLN A 47 12.50 -5.38 6.44
CA GLN A 47 11.14 -4.86 6.28
C GLN A 47 11.19 -3.38 5.91
N LEU A 48 10.42 -2.99 4.89
CA LEU A 48 10.56 -1.71 4.19
C LEU A 48 9.60 -0.63 4.64
N GLY A 49 9.12 -0.66 5.89
CA GLY A 49 8.21 0.36 6.44
C GLY A 49 6.73 -0.03 6.35
N ASP A 50 5.87 0.83 6.84
CA ASP A 50 4.42 0.64 6.92
C ASP A 50 4.00 -0.70 7.54
N ILE A 51 4.58 -0.99 8.72
CA ILE A 51 4.26 -2.16 9.52
C ILE A 51 2.79 -2.12 9.97
N PHE A 52 2.33 -0.98 10.44
CA PHE A 52 0.95 -0.75 10.86
C PHE A 52 0.27 0.27 9.95
N ASP A 53 -1.05 0.13 9.80
CA ASP A 53 -1.85 1.01 8.95
C ASP A 53 -1.95 2.45 9.48
N ASN A 54 -1.74 2.64 10.77
CA ASN A 54 -1.72 3.97 11.39
C ASN A 54 -0.84 4.03 12.63
N HIS A 55 -0.54 5.25 13.08
CA HIS A 55 0.37 5.51 14.19
C HIS A 55 -0.18 5.14 15.59
N ILE A 56 -1.46 4.76 15.70
CA ILE A 56 -2.09 4.22 16.92
C ILE A 56 -2.76 2.88 16.55
N PRO A 57 -1.97 1.80 16.43
CA PRO A 57 -2.52 0.50 16.08
C PRO A 57 -3.41 -0.06 17.18
N SER A 58 -4.34 -0.92 16.83
CA SER A 58 -5.14 -1.68 17.78
C SER A 58 -4.25 -2.67 18.57
N ALA A 59 -4.70 -3.05 19.76
CA ALA A 59 -4.02 -4.10 20.54
C ALA A 59 -3.92 -5.43 19.79
N ILE A 60 -4.89 -5.72 18.91
CA ILE A 60 -4.89 -6.92 18.05
C ILE A 60 -3.79 -6.82 17.00
N ALA A 61 -3.62 -5.66 16.35
CA ALA A 61 -2.56 -5.43 15.38
C ALA A 61 -1.17 -5.57 16.02
N LEU A 62 -0.96 -4.96 17.20
CA LEU A 62 0.28 -5.09 17.96
C LEU A 62 0.57 -6.56 18.30
N TYR A 63 -0.42 -7.28 18.80
CA TYR A 63 -0.29 -8.70 19.13
C TYR A 63 0.01 -9.57 17.89
N ALA A 64 -0.68 -9.31 16.78
CA ALA A 64 -0.45 -10.05 15.53
C ALA A 64 0.99 -9.88 15.02
N TYR A 65 1.54 -8.67 15.13
CA TYR A 65 2.93 -8.38 14.78
C TYR A 65 3.91 -9.08 15.73
N GLU A 66 3.76 -8.86 17.03
CA GLU A 66 4.62 -9.44 18.07
C GLU A 66 4.68 -10.97 17.97
N LYS A 67 3.53 -11.63 17.82
CA LYS A 67 3.42 -13.08 17.70
C LYS A 67 4.31 -13.67 16.59
N GLN A 68 4.37 -13.01 15.44
CA GLN A 68 5.17 -13.50 14.32
C GLN A 68 6.66 -13.14 14.48
N LEU A 69 6.98 -11.97 15.03
CA LEU A 69 8.36 -11.63 15.37
C LEU A 69 8.96 -12.62 16.36
N ASN A 70 8.22 -12.99 17.40
CA ASN A 70 8.68 -13.98 18.36
C ASN A 70 8.98 -15.34 17.71
N LYS A 71 8.21 -15.75 16.67
CA LYS A 71 8.56 -16.95 15.90
C LYS A 71 9.93 -16.80 15.19
N LEU A 72 10.16 -15.67 14.49
CA LEU A 72 11.46 -15.44 13.82
C LEU A 72 12.63 -15.49 14.82
N LEU A 73 12.49 -14.83 15.97
CA LEU A 73 13.52 -14.81 17.01
C LEU A 73 13.78 -16.19 17.59
N GLN A 74 12.75 -17.04 17.78
CA GLN A 74 12.91 -18.42 18.22
C GLN A 74 13.73 -19.29 17.23
N TYR A 75 13.68 -18.96 15.94
CA TYR A 75 14.49 -19.59 14.90
C TYR A 75 15.83 -18.86 14.65
N ASN A 76 16.18 -17.88 15.49
CA ASN A 76 17.39 -17.05 15.36
C ASN A 76 17.51 -16.35 14.01
N ILE A 77 16.39 -15.90 13.44
CA ILE A 77 16.34 -15.11 12.22
C ILE A 77 16.25 -13.62 12.61
N PRO A 78 17.33 -12.84 12.47
CA PRO A 78 17.34 -11.42 12.78
C PRO A 78 16.35 -10.64 11.90
N TYR A 79 15.75 -9.61 12.48
CA TYR A 79 14.79 -8.76 11.81
C TYR A 79 15.22 -7.29 11.90
N TYR A 80 15.25 -6.65 10.75
CA TYR A 80 15.59 -5.23 10.60
C TYR A 80 14.47 -4.53 9.87
N SER A 81 14.14 -3.29 10.28
CA SER A 81 13.10 -2.49 9.64
C SER A 81 13.50 -1.04 9.45
N ILE A 82 12.83 -0.36 8.54
CA ILE A 82 12.80 1.10 8.43
C ILE A 82 11.39 1.60 8.70
N THR A 83 11.25 2.86 9.12
CA THR A 83 9.94 3.49 9.38
C THR A 83 9.32 4.02 8.09
N GLY A 84 8.04 3.67 7.86
CA GLY A 84 7.21 4.20 6.76
C GLY A 84 6.41 5.45 7.14
N ASN A 85 5.50 5.87 6.27
CA ASN A 85 4.71 7.09 6.47
C ASN A 85 3.50 6.91 7.41
N HIS A 86 2.92 5.73 7.50
CA HIS A 86 1.74 5.44 8.30
C HIS A 86 2.01 5.46 9.81
N THR A 87 3.22 5.11 10.22
CA THR A 87 3.62 5.07 11.63
C THR A 87 4.44 6.28 12.07
N LEU A 88 4.69 7.23 11.16
CA LEU A 88 5.45 8.43 11.45
C LEU A 88 4.70 9.34 12.44
N ILE A 89 5.26 9.53 13.64
CA ILE A 89 4.71 10.43 14.65
C ILE A 89 5.32 11.82 14.51
N ARG A 90 4.45 12.82 14.29
CA ARG A 90 4.85 14.25 14.18
C ARG A 90 4.88 14.99 15.51
N LYS A 91 4.50 14.35 16.63
CA LYS A 91 4.42 14.99 17.95
C LYS A 91 5.64 14.63 18.79
N GLN A 92 6.28 15.63 19.40
CA GLN A 92 7.32 15.42 20.41
C GLN A 92 6.77 14.60 21.59
N HIS A 93 7.59 13.72 22.16
CA HIS A 93 7.28 12.84 23.29
C HIS A 93 6.34 11.64 23.00
N PHE A 94 6.12 11.30 21.74
CA PHE A 94 5.42 10.06 21.39
C PHE A 94 6.41 9.09 20.74
N MET A 95 6.38 7.86 21.18
CA MET A 95 7.11 6.73 20.58
C MET A 95 6.27 6.15 19.45
N SER A 96 6.88 5.86 18.30
CA SER A 96 6.18 5.14 17.22
C SER A 96 5.94 3.68 17.62
N PRO A 97 4.90 3.04 17.09
CA PRO A 97 4.71 1.61 17.34
C PRO A 97 5.90 0.77 16.86
N ASP A 98 6.57 1.17 15.78
CA ASP A 98 7.77 0.51 15.27
C ASP A 98 8.92 0.59 16.29
N GLU A 99 9.16 1.79 16.84
CA GLU A 99 10.18 2.02 17.87
C GLU A 99 9.89 1.24 19.16
N LEU A 100 8.61 1.09 19.53
CA LEU A 100 8.22 0.29 20.70
C LEU A 100 8.78 -1.13 20.63
N PHE A 101 8.68 -1.77 19.47
CA PHE A 101 9.14 -3.14 19.29
C PHE A 101 10.66 -3.28 19.28
N THR A 102 11.41 -2.25 18.90
CA THR A 102 12.88 -2.27 19.05
C THR A 102 13.33 -2.25 20.52
N HIS A 103 12.47 -1.75 21.43
CA HIS A 103 12.73 -1.77 22.87
C HIS A 103 12.23 -3.06 23.55
N LEU A 104 11.19 -3.67 23.03
CA LEU A 104 10.57 -4.87 23.63
C LEU A 104 11.18 -6.17 23.14
N LEU A 105 11.66 -6.22 21.92
CA LEU A 105 12.17 -7.41 21.25
C LEU A 105 13.59 -7.17 20.72
N ASP A 106 14.32 -8.24 20.45
CA ASP A 106 15.64 -8.17 19.84
C ASP A 106 15.54 -7.97 18.30
N ILE A 107 14.95 -6.83 17.91
CA ILE A 107 14.85 -6.36 16.54
C ILE A 107 15.53 -5.00 16.39
N GLN A 108 15.95 -4.65 15.19
CA GLN A 108 16.71 -3.41 14.98
C GLN A 108 16.08 -2.51 13.93
N SER A 109 16.03 -1.19 14.23
CA SER A 109 15.72 -0.16 13.25
C SER A 109 16.97 0.26 12.50
N LEU A 110 16.87 0.30 11.17
CA LEU A 110 17.85 0.86 10.26
C LEU A 110 17.53 2.31 9.84
N ASP A 111 16.65 2.99 10.56
CA ASP A 111 16.31 4.39 10.31
C ASP A 111 17.56 5.28 10.32
N ASP A 112 17.95 5.79 9.15
CA ASP A 112 19.13 6.65 8.94
C ASP A 112 20.44 6.01 9.44
N LYS A 113 20.55 4.67 9.30
CA LYS A 113 21.68 3.86 9.75
C LYS A 113 22.15 2.88 8.67
N ASN A 114 23.34 2.35 8.89
CA ASN A 114 23.83 1.22 8.10
C ASN A 114 24.51 0.17 8.98
N ILE A 115 24.58 -1.03 8.45
CA ILE A 115 25.24 -2.18 9.05
C ILE A 115 26.03 -2.95 7.98
N ILE A 116 27.05 -3.71 8.42
CA ILE A 116 27.78 -4.65 7.55
C ILE A 116 27.64 -6.03 8.16
N ILE A 117 27.07 -6.97 7.42
CA ILE A 117 26.92 -8.37 7.82
C ILE A 117 27.41 -9.26 6.67
N ASN A 118 28.32 -10.20 6.95
CA ASN A 118 28.86 -11.15 5.97
C ASN A 118 29.30 -10.48 4.65
N ASN A 119 30.01 -9.36 4.75
CA ASN A 119 30.48 -8.55 3.61
C ASN A 119 29.35 -7.96 2.74
N VAL A 120 28.15 -7.78 3.30
CA VAL A 120 27.05 -7.04 2.69
C VAL A 120 26.83 -5.75 3.46
N PHE A 121 26.90 -4.61 2.78
CA PHE A 121 26.55 -3.31 3.33
C PHE A 121 25.05 -3.07 3.15
N ILE A 122 24.33 -2.80 4.23
CA ILE A 122 22.90 -2.54 4.22
C ILE A 122 22.65 -1.19 4.88
N ALA A 123 22.12 -0.24 4.12
CA ALA A 123 21.70 1.08 4.63
C ALA A 123 20.19 1.21 4.59
N GLY A 124 19.61 1.88 5.60
CA GLY A 124 18.20 2.22 5.65
C GLY A 124 17.99 3.71 5.82
N VAL A 125 17.02 4.26 5.12
CA VAL A 125 16.56 5.65 5.26
C VAL A 125 15.06 5.62 5.49
N LYS A 126 14.63 6.19 6.62
CA LYS A 126 13.20 6.26 6.96
C LYS A 126 12.44 7.22 6.06
N TYR A 127 11.13 7.07 6.03
CA TYR A 127 10.24 7.96 5.30
C TYR A 127 10.43 9.43 5.67
N ARG A 128 10.43 10.28 4.65
CA ARG A 128 10.30 11.73 4.75
C ARG A 128 9.35 12.24 3.68
N SER A 129 8.44 13.16 4.08
CA SER A 129 7.49 13.77 3.15
C SER A 129 8.20 14.69 2.15
N GLU A 130 7.53 15.01 1.04
CA GLU A 130 8.03 15.91 0.01
C GLU A 130 8.55 17.26 0.57
N SER A 131 7.89 17.81 1.61
CA SER A 131 8.35 19.03 2.28
C SER A 131 9.71 18.90 2.96
N LYS A 132 10.26 17.69 3.10
CA LYS A 132 11.56 17.36 3.65
C LYS A 132 12.48 16.68 2.64
N LYS A 133 12.26 16.94 1.35
CA LYS A 133 13.03 16.34 0.27
C LYS A 133 14.52 16.58 0.40
N GLU A 134 14.94 17.80 0.76
CA GLU A 134 16.37 18.11 0.95
C GLU A 134 16.99 17.23 2.04
N GLU A 135 16.34 17.12 3.22
CA GLU A 135 16.81 16.25 4.31
C GLU A 135 16.87 14.78 3.89
N LEU A 136 15.95 14.35 3.03
CA LEU A 136 15.89 12.98 2.50
C LEU A 136 17.07 12.70 1.57
N VAL A 137 17.31 13.59 0.61
CA VAL A 137 18.40 13.47 -0.37
C VAL A 137 19.76 13.55 0.32
N ASP A 138 19.94 14.44 1.29
CA ASP A 138 21.15 14.55 2.10
C ASP A 138 21.44 13.24 2.85
N GLU A 139 20.42 12.63 3.44
CA GLU A 139 20.57 11.35 4.14
C GLU A 139 20.92 10.22 3.17
N ILE A 140 20.26 10.12 2.02
CA ILE A 140 20.57 9.14 0.97
C ILE A 140 22.02 9.29 0.53
N ASN A 141 22.50 10.53 0.30
CA ASN A 141 23.88 10.80 -0.09
C ASN A 141 24.86 10.40 1.01
N ARG A 142 24.56 10.68 2.29
CA ARG A 142 25.38 10.26 3.42
C ARG A 142 25.55 8.73 3.48
N GLN A 143 24.48 7.98 3.24
CA GLN A 143 24.52 6.52 3.19
C GLN A 143 25.32 6.03 1.96
N ALA A 144 25.19 6.71 0.82
CA ALA A 144 25.96 6.40 -0.39
C ALA A 144 27.48 6.63 -0.19
N GLU A 145 27.87 7.72 0.46
CA GLU A 145 29.27 7.99 0.81
C GLU A 145 29.85 6.88 1.72
N ALA A 146 29.07 6.44 2.73
CA ALA A 146 29.49 5.33 3.57
C ALA A 146 29.63 4.01 2.78
N ALA A 147 28.68 3.76 1.87
CA ALA A 147 28.70 2.57 1.00
C ALA A 147 29.90 2.54 0.03
N GLN A 148 30.41 3.70 -0.42
CA GLN A 148 31.59 3.76 -1.30
C GLN A 148 32.86 3.15 -0.67
N GLN A 149 32.95 3.19 0.65
CA GLN A 149 34.09 2.61 1.37
C GLN A 149 34.01 1.08 1.48
N HIS A 150 32.93 0.48 1.07
CA HIS A 150 32.70 -0.96 1.15
C HIS A 150 32.90 -1.64 -0.21
N ASN A 151 33.60 -2.77 -0.21
CA ASN A 151 33.96 -3.51 -1.45
C ASN A 151 32.97 -4.67 -1.74
N GLY A 152 32.07 -5.01 -0.82
CA GLY A 152 31.08 -6.07 -0.99
C GLY A 152 29.78 -5.57 -1.62
N LEU A 153 28.76 -6.43 -1.57
CA LEU A 153 27.41 -6.11 -2.04
C LEU A 153 26.82 -4.96 -1.22
N LYS A 154 26.11 -4.04 -1.87
CA LYS A 154 25.54 -2.84 -1.28
C LYS A 154 24.05 -2.75 -1.51
N ILE A 155 23.29 -2.63 -0.43
CA ILE A 155 21.83 -2.59 -0.41
C ILE A 155 21.38 -1.28 0.24
N LEU A 156 20.45 -0.57 -0.40
CA LEU A 156 19.76 0.58 0.17
C LEU A 156 18.28 0.23 0.38
N LEU A 157 17.77 0.52 1.57
CA LEU A 157 16.36 0.39 1.92
C LEU A 157 15.72 1.77 2.01
N LEU A 158 14.63 1.99 1.30
CA LEU A 158 13.86 3.24 1.29
C LEU A 158 12.38 2.94 1.52
N HIS A 159 11.63 3.97 1.95
CA HIS A 159 10.18 3.96 1.94
C HIS A 159 9.67 5.26 1.31
N GLN A 160 9.59 5.31 -0.03
CA GLN A 160 9.32 6.54 -0.80
C GLN A 160 8.67 6.21 -2.15
N ALA A 161 7.97 7.18 -2.73
CA ALA A 161 7.61 7.11 -4.15
C ALA A 161 8.67 7.83 -5.00
N VAL A 162 8.98 7.25 -6.16
CA VAL A 162 9.90 7.83 -7.16
C VAL A 162 9.08 8.23 -8.38
N ASP A 163 9.40 9.39 -8.98
CA ASP A 163 8.62 10.04 -10.05
C ASP A 163 8.37 9.19 -11.31
N VAL A 164 9.28 8.29 -11.64
CA VAL A 164 9.10 7.33 -12.76
C VAL A 164 8.14 6.19 -12.46
N ASP A 165 7.85 5.95 -11.16
CA ASP A 165 6.98 4.89 -10.70
C ASP A 165 5.60 5.41 -10.28
N LEU A 166 5.49 6.73 -10.01
CA LEU A 166 4.27 7.42 -9.62
C LEU A 166 4.21 8.82 -10.26
N LEU A 167 3.23 9.06 -11.10
CA LEU A 167 3.12 10.30 -11.89
C LEU A 167 2.89 11.56 -11.04
N TYR A 168 2.29 11.46 -9.86
CA TYR A 168 1.98 12.60 -8.99
C TYR A 168 2.23 12.22 -7.53
N GLY A 169 2.79 13.16 -6.76
CA GLY A 169 2.99 13.00 -5.32
C GLY A 169 4.23 12.19 -4.94
N ALA A 170 5.18 12.01 -5.87
CA ALA A 170 6.45 11.37 -5.57
C ALA A 170 7.38 12.30 -4.77
N GLU A 171 8.01 11.75 -3.72
CA GLU A 171 8.96 12.49 -2.88
C GLU A 171 10.35 12.57 -3.50
N LEU A 172 10.71 11.61 -4.34
CA LEU A 172 12.02 11.53 -5.00
C LEU A 172 11.89 11.56 -6.52
N SER A 173 12.92 12.08 -7.18
CA SER A 173 13.15 11.83 -8.60
C SER A 173 14.11 10.65 -8.77
N GLU A 174 14.09 10.00 -9.94
CA GLU A 174 15.01 8.91 -10.22
C GLU A 174 16.49 9.35 -10.10
N GLN A 175 16.77 10.63 -10.40
CA GLN A 175 18.09 11.21 -10.31
C GLN A 175 18.62 11.34 -8.87
N ASP A 176 17.72 11.35 -7.88
CA ASP A 176 18.05 11.40 -6.45
C ASP A 176 18.56 10.02 -5.94
N LEU A 177 18.38 8.95 -6.73
CA LEU A 177 18.81 7.62 -6.35
C LEU A 177 20.29 7.34 -6.73
N PRO A 178 21.16 6.96 -5.78
CA PRO A 178 22.57 6.69 -6.02
C PRO A 178 22.81 5.30 -6.66
N THR A 179 22.22 5.09 -7.84
CA THR A 179 22.23 3.81 -8.57
C THR A 179 23.60 3.35 -9.04
N HIS A 180 24.57 4.26 -9.09
CA HIS A 180 25.97 3.96 -9.42
C HIS A 180 26.78 3.42 -8.22
N ILE A 181 26.20 3.47 -7.00
CA ILE A 181 26.83 3.02 -5.75
C ILE A 181 26.27 1.68 -5.28
N PHE A 182 24.93 1.56 -5.28
CA PHE A 182 24.22 0.40 -4.75
C PHE A 182 23.95 -0.65 -5.83
N ASP A 183 24.05 -1.93 -5.45
CA ASP A 183 23.68 -3.05 -6.32
C ASP A 183 22.18 -3.27 -6.32
N TYR A 184 21.54 -3.04 -5.14
CA TYR A 184 20.10 -3.14 -4.94
C TYR A 184 19.57 -1.93 -4.17
N ILE A 185 18.44 -1.39 -4.63
CA ILE A 185 17.61 -0.42 -3.90
C ILE A 185 16.25 -1.05 -3.74
N PHE A 186 15.90 -1.43 -2.51
CA PHE A 186 14.57 -1.93 -2.18
C PHE A 186 13.73 -0.81 -1.58
N ILE A 187 12.51 -0.63 -2.09
CA ILE A 187 11.68 0.51 -1.75
C ILE A 187 10.28 0.01 -1.33
N GLY A 188 9.80 0.42 -0.14
CA GLY A 188 8.41 0.29 0.28
C GLY A 188 7.54 1.44 -0.26
N HIS A 189 6.30 1.59 0.26
CA HIS A 189 5.33 2.63 -0.05
C HIS A 189 4.40 2.34 -1.23
N LEU A 190 4.89 1.86 -2.35
CA LEU A 190 4.03 1.46 -3.47
C LEU A 190 3.57 0.01 -3.30
N HIS A 191 2.25 -0.20 -3.26
CA HIS A 191 1.67 -1.52 -3.00
C HIS A 191 1.80 -2.48 -4.17
N SER A 192 1.98 -2.00 -5.39
CA SER A 192 2.24 -2.84 -6.56
C SER A 192 3.72 -3.20 -6.64
N ARG A 193 4.02 -4.46 -7.01
CA ARG A 193 5.40 -4.87 -7.24
C ARG A 193 5.94 -4.26 -8.52
N ILE A 194 7.07 -3.56 -8.41
CA ILE A 194 7.77 -2.93 -9.53
C ILE A 194 9.21 -3.41 -9.51
N GLU A 195 9.72 -3.83 -10.65
CA GLU A 195 11.09 -4.29 -10.83
C GLU A 195 11.68 -3.60 -12.04
N ARG A 196 12.75 -2.85 -11.86
CA ARG A 196 13.48 -2.18 -12.94
C ARG A 196 14.97 -2.14 -12.66
N LYS A 197 15.77 -1.86 -13.70
CA LYS A 197 17.22 -1.71 -13.60
C LYS A 197 17.64 -0.33 -14.08
N HIS A 198 18.60 0.24 -13.36
CA HIS A 198 19.31 1.42 -13.79
C HIS A 198 20.82 1.12 -13.79
N GLY A 199 21.40 0.90 -14.97
CA GLY A 199 22.76 0.36 -15.08
C GLY A 199 22.87 -1.04 -14.47
N ASN A 200 23.75 -1.20 -13.50
CA ASN A 200 23.91 -2.46 -12.77
C ASN A 200 23.02 -2.56 -11.52
N CYS A 201 22.40 -1.47 -11.10
CA CYS A 201 21.52 -1.42 -9.92
C CYS A 201 20.15 -1.99 -10.24
N SER A 202 19.64 -2.86 -9.37
CA SER A 202 18.26 -3.31 -9.38
C SER A 202 17.44 -2.47 -8.41
N ILE A 203 16.37 -1.82 -8.89
CA ILE A 203 15.44 -1.04 -8.09
C ILE A 203 14.15 -1.83 -8.00
N ILE A 204 13.72 -2.15 -6.77
CA ILE A 204 12.65 -3.12 -6.56
C ILE A 204 11.70 -2.64 -5.44
N TYR A 205 10.43 -2.51 -5.78
CA TYR A 205 9.34 -2.43 -4.82
C TYR A 205 8.76 -3.84 -4.67
N PRO A 206 8.84 -4.49 -3.50
CA PRO A 206 8.20 -5.80 -3.31
C PRO A 206 6.68 -5.72 -3.37
N GLY A 207 6.12 -4.55 -3.09
CA GLY A 207 4.70 -4.30 -2.90
C GLY A 207 4.21 -4.67 -1.51
N SER A 208 2.93 -4.41 -1.24
CA SER A 208 2.29 -4.80 0.01
C SER A 208 2.04 -6.31 0.08
N ILE A 209 1.90 -6.84 1.30
CA ILE A 209 1.68 -8.27 1.50
C ILE A 209 0.28 -8.75 1.13
N GLU A 210 -0.73 -7.86 1.17
CA GLU A 210 -2.12 -8.15 0.80
C GLU A 210 -2.69 -6.99 -0.03
N ARG A 211 -3.78 -7.22 -0.74
CA ARG A 211 -4.48 -6.19 -1.52
C ARG A 211 -5.23 -5.24 -0.61
N SER A 212 -4.96 -3.95 -0.74
CA SER A 212 -5.64 -2.91 0.04
C SER A 212 -6.90 -2.38 -0.64
N ASN A 213 -7.03 -2.52 -1.96
CA ASN A 213 -8.16 -1.97 -2.71
C ASN A 213 -8.52 -2.80 -3.96
N THR A 214 -9.65 -2.44 -4.59
CA THR A 214 -10.14 -3.11 -5.82
C THR A 214 -9.29 -2.79 -7.05
N THR A 215 -8.65 -1.63 -7.09
CA THR A 215 -7.77 -1.25 -8.20
C THR A 215 -6.57 -2.18 -8.27
N GLU A 216 -5.92 -2.46 -7.14
CA GLU A 216 -4.84 -3.45 -7.07
C GLU A 216 -5.29 -4.86 -7.49
N ALA A 217 -6.57 -5.19 -7.25
CA ALA A 217 -7.10 -6.49 -7.62
C ALA A 217 -7.45 -6.60 -9.11
N ARG A 218 -7.74 -5.46 -9.77
CA ARG A 218 -8.02 -5.39 -11.21
C ARG A 218 -6.78 -5.29 -12.09
N ASP A 219 -5.68 -4.77 -11.52
CA ASP A 219 -4.45 -4.60 -12.26
C ASP A 219 -3.99 -5.98 -12.80
N GLU A 220 -4.13 -6.17 -14.11
CA GLU A 220 -3.69 -7.39 -14.81
C GLU A 220 -2.18 -7.57 -14.72
N ASN A 221 -1.43 -6.46 -14.55
CA ASN A 221 0.00 -6.46 -14.28
C ASN A 221 0.31 -6.80 -12.82
N ASN A 222 -0.70 -7.01 -11.98
CA ASN A 222 -0.51 -7.36 -10.58
C ASN A 222 0.23 -8.70 -10.47
N ARG A 223 1.54 -8.60 -10.29
CA ARG A 223 2.50 -9.71 -10.25
C ARG A 223 2.37 -10.58 -9.01
N GLY A 224 1.25 -10.49 -8.32
CA GLY A 224 0.98 -11.19 -7.07
C GLY A 224 1.47 -10.43 -5.84
N LYS A 225 1.10 -10.93 -4.67
CA LYS A 225 1.54 -10.42 -3.36
C LYS A 225 2.48 -11.42 -2.72
N GLY A 226 3.38 -10.96 -1.85
CA GLY A 226 4.34 -11.83 -1.21
C GLY A 226 5.60 -11.08 -0.78
N PHE A 227 6.76 -11.65 -1.01
CA PHE A 227 8.04 -11.08 -0.61
C PHE A 227 9.16 -11.51 -1.58
N ILE A 228 10.36 -10.98 -1.38
CA ILE A 228 11.54 -11.28 -2.20
C ILE A 228 12.58 -11.99 -1.36
N ILE A 229 13.30 -12.94 -1.93
CA ILE A 229 14.50 -13.51 -1.35
C ILE A 229 15.70 -13.10 -2.21
N LEU A 230 16.62 -12.36 -1.62
CA LEU A 230 17.91 -12.03 -2.22
C LEU A 230 18.96 -13.05 -1.79
N ASP A 231 19.62 -13.68 -2.76
CA ASP A 231 20.80 -14.52 -2.57
C ASP A 231 22.05 -13.68 -2.85
N THR A 232 22.77 -13.30 -1.81
CA THR A 232 23.94 -12.43 -1.92
C THR A 232 25.16 -13.14 -2.51
N ASP A 233 25.23 -14.46 -2.43
CA ASP A 233 26.37 -15.25 -2.93
C ASP A 233 26.29 -15.38 -4.45
N ASN A 234 25.08 -15.48 -4.98
CA ASN A 234 24.81 -15.57 -6.42
C ASN A 234 24.48 -14.21 -7.06
N ASN A 235 24.39 -13.15 -6.24
CA ASN A 235 23.92 -11.81 -6.66
C ASN A 235 22.63 -11.88 -7.49
N SER A 236 21.63 -12.59 -6.96
CA SER A 236 20.36 -12.82 -7.62
C SER A 236 19.20 -12.80 -6.63
N TYR A 237 18.01 -12.55 -7.11
CA TYR A 237 16.81 -12.60 -6.27
C TYR A 237 15.69 -13.43 -6.89
N GLU A 238 14.85 -13.96 -6.06
CA GLU A 238 13.61 -14.65 -6.44
C GLU A 238 12.38 -13.98 -5.80
N VAL A 239 11.29 -13.97 -6.54
CA VAL A 239 10.00 -13.45 -6.05
C VAL A 239 9.16 -14.60 -5.53
N ILE A 240 8.75 -14.51 -4.28
CA ILE A 240 7.89 -15.50 -3.63
C ILE A 240 6.46 -14.95 -3.60
N ASN A 241 5.61 -15.51 -4.46
CA ASN A 241 4.19 -15.16 -4.47
C ASN A 241 3.42 -16.03 -3.46
N ILE A 242 2.69 -15.37 -2.56
CA ILE A 242 1.77 -16.02 -1.63
C ILE A 242 0.35 -15.67 -2.06
N PRO A 243 -0.52 -16.66 -2.34
CA PRO A 243 -1.88 -16.42 -2.81
C PRO A 243 -2.70 -15.61 -1.80
N CYS A 244 -3.39 -14.57 -2.23
CA CYS A 244 -4.26 -13.78 -1.35
C CYS A 244 -5.37 -14.64 -0.73
N SER A 245 -5.65 -14.41 0.55
CA SER A 245 -6.62 -15.18 1.32
C SER A 245 -8.02 -15.05 0.71
N ARG A 246 -8.36 -13.84 0.28
CA ARG A 246 -9.69 -13.52 -0.23
C ARG A 246 -9.65 -13.19 -1.72
N ARG A 247 -10.64 -13.69 -2.46
CA ARG A 247 -10.82 -13.39 -3.88
C ARG A 247 -11.52 -12.06 -4.07
N PHE A 248 -11.04 -11.29 -5.06
CA PHE A 248 -11.76 -10.18 -5.66
C PHE A 248 -12.27 -10.66 -7.02
N ILE A 249 -13.56 -10.54 -7.27
CA ILE A 249 -14.23 -11.07 -8.45
C ILE A 249 -14.96 -9.95 -9.16
N PHE A 250 -14.64 -9.75 -10.43
CA PHE A 250 -15.26 -8.76 -11.30
C PHE A 250 -16.07 -9.47 -12.37
N ILE A 251 -17.37 -9.21 -12.45
CA ILE A 251 -18.28 -9.89 -13.35
C ILE A 251 -19.01 -8.87 -14.21
N ASN A 252 -18.82 -8.92 -15.51
CA ASN A 252 -19.66 -8.20 -16.46
C ASN A 252 -20.93 -9.02 -16.69
N VAL A 253 -22.05 -8.57 -16.13
CA VAL A 253 -23.32 -9.28 -16.20
C VAL A 253 -24.04 -8.94 -17.50
N ASN A 254 -24.39 -9.97 -18.26
CA ASN A 254 -25.18 -9.89 -19.47
C ASN A 254 -26.38 -10.87 -19.41
N LYS A 255 -27.18 -10.93 -20.50
CA LYS A 255 -28.38 -11.80 -20.56
C LYS A 255 -28.07 -13.29 -20.45
N GLU A 256 -26.83 -13.69 -20.75
CA GLU A 256 -26.38 -15.10 -20.74
C GLU A 256 -25.73 -15.47 -19.39
N THR A 257 -25.52 -14.50 -18.49
CA THR A 257 -24.89 -14.72 -17.20
C THR A 257 -25.84 -15.49 -16.26
N ASP A 258 -25.49 -16.74 -15.96
CA ASP A 258 -26.21 -17.55 -14.99
C ASP A 258 -25.73 -17.24 -13.57
N MET A 259 -26.53 -16.47 -12.84
CA MET A 259 -26.19 -16.02 -11.48
C MET A 259 -26.20 -17.16 -10.46
N GLU A 260 -26.97 -18.25 -10.68
CA GLU A 260 -26.90 -19.43 -9.79
C GLU A 260 -25.59 -20.20 -9.96
N MET A 261 -25.07 -20.32 -11.18
CA MET A 261 -23.75 -20.88 -11.40
C MET A 261 -22.64 -20.01 -10.77
N VAL A 262 -22.78 -18.67 -10.85
CA VAL A 262 -21.87 -17.73 -10.17
C VAL A 262 -21.92 -17.97 -8.67
N ARG A 263 -23.11 -18.10 -8.09
CA ARG A 263 -23.33 -18.36 -6.67
C ARG A 263 -22.69 -19.66 -6.21
N GLU A 264 -22.87 -20.75 -6.93
CA GLU A 264 -22.26 -22.05 -6.64
C GLU A 264 -20.72 -21.94 -6.63
N LYS A 265 -20.16 -21.25 -7.62
CA LYS A 265 -18.71 -21.02 -7.68
C LYS A 265 -18.20 -20.20 -6.48
N ILE A 266 -18.93 -19.16 -6.09
CA ILE A 266 -18.58 -18.30 -4.94
C ILE A 266 -18.58 -19.11 -3.65
N ARG A 267 -19.57 -19.98 -3.45
CA ARG A 267 -19.67 -20.87 -2.28
C ARG A 267 -18.54 -21.87 -2.16
N GLY A 268 -17.90 -22.20 -3.27
CA GLY A 268 -16.73 -23.09 -3.30
C GLY A 268 -15.44 -22.46 -2.75
N TYR A 269 -15.39 -21.16 -2.46
CA TYR A 269 -14.21 -20.53 -1.89
C TYR A 269 -14.17 -20.67 -0.35
N SER A 270 -12.97 -20.78 0.20
CA SER A 270 -12.74 -20.88 1.66
C SER A 270 -13.19 -19.64 2.44
N HIS A 271 -13.13 -18.48 1.79
CA HIS A 271 -13.54 -17.19 2.36
C HIS A 271 -14.52 -16.51 1.42
N LYS A 272 -15.56 -15.87 1.98
CA LYS A 272 -16.51 -15.07 1.18
C LYS A 272 -15.76 -14.02 0.38
N PRO A 273 -15.89 -13.97 -0.96
CA PRO A 273 -15.16 -13.03 -1.80
C PRO A 273 -15.72 -11.61 -1.68
N ILE A 274 -14.92 -10.64 -2.19
CA ILE A 274 -15.41 -9.30 -2.54
C ILE A 274 -15.81 -9.38 -4.01
N VAL A 275 -17.06 -9.05 -4.33
CA VAL A 275 -17.61 -9.19 -5.68
C VAL A 275 -18.07 -7.83 -6.19
N GLU A 276 -17.78 -7.58 -7.45
CA GLU A 276 -18.28 -6.44 -8.18
C GLU A 276 -18.99 -6.91 -9.45
N LEU A 277 -20.25 -6.53 -9.56
CA LEU A 277 -21.10 -6.77 -10.73
C LEU A 277 -21.19 -5.51 -11.58
N ASN A 278 -20.80 -5.62 -12.84
CA ASN A 278 -20.87 -4.52 -13.79
C ASN A 278 -21.98 -4.83 -14.81
N PHE A 279 -22.98 -3.97 -14.86
CA PHE A 279 -24.10 -4.05 -15.77
C PHE A 279 -24.00 -2.95 -16.84
N LYS A 280 -24.41 -3.25 -18.06
CA LYS A 280 -24.62 -2.26 -19.12
C LYS A 280 -26.11 -2.19 -19.45
N ALA A 281 -26.63 -0.95 -19.56
CA ALA A 281 -27.98 -0.66 -20.06
C ALA A 281 -29.11 -1.45 -19.37
N ILE A 282 -29.15 -1.45 -18.04
CA ILE A 282 -30.21 -2.08 -17.25
C ILE A 282 -30.73 -1.09 -16.21
N ASP A 283 -31.99 -1.25 -15.82
CA ASP A 283 -32.57 -0.52 -14.68
C ASP A 283 -31.86 -0.88 -13.36
N VAL A 284 -31.58 0.12 -12.54
CA VAL A 284 -30.83 -0.03 -11.28
C VAL A 284 -31.53 -1.00 -10.32
N HIS A 285 -32.87 -0.95 -10.20
CA HIS A 285 -33.62 -1.88 -9.34
C HIS A 285 -33.46 -3.32 -9.78
N LYS A 286 -33.52 -3.56 -11.10
CA LYS A 286 -33.31 -4.90 -11.66
C LYS A 286 -31.88 -5.38 -11.48
N ALA A 287 -30.89 -4.51 -11.57
CA ALA A 287 -29.49 -4.86 -11.28
C ALA A 287 -29.32 -5.30 -9.83
N HIS A 288 -29.97 -4.59 -8.88
CA HIS A 288 -29.98 -4.96 -7.47
C HIS A 288 -30.72 -6.30 -7.21
N GLU A 289 -31.87 -6.54 -7.85
CA GLU A 289 -32.57 -7.83 -7.74
C GLU A 289 -31.67 -9.00 -8.18
N ILE A 290 -30.95 -8.84 -9.29
CA ILE A 290 -30.00 -9.85 -9.78
C ILE A 290 -28.85 -10.03 -8.77
N GLY A 291 -28.28 -8.94 -8.26
CA GLY A 291 -27.20 -8.97 -7.28
C GLY A 291 -27.60 -9.68 -5.97
N HIS A 292 -28.85 -9.56 -5.55
CA HIS A 292 -29.36 -10.21 -4.33
C HIS A 292 -29.21 -11.74 -4.35
N ILE A 293 -29.14 -12.37 -5.53
CA ILE A 293 -28.96 -13.82 -5.65
C ILE A 293 -27.67 -14.28 -4.95
N ILE A 294 -26.62 -13.46 -4.98
CA ILE A 294 -25.30 -13.81 -4.43
C ILE A 294 -24.90 -13.00 -3.20
N ALA A 295 -25.69 -12.04 -2.77
CA ALA A 295 -25.32 -11.08 -1.73
C ALA A 295 -24.88 -11.73 -0.41
N ASP A 296 -25.62 -12.76 0.04
CA ASP A 296 -25.33 -13.47 1.29
C ASP A 296 -24.05 -14.32 1.23
N ASP A 297 -23.60 -14.67 0.02
CA ASP A 297 -22.41 -15.51 -0.21
C ASP A 297 -21.14 -14.65 -0.43
N CYS A 298 -21.26 -13.31 -0.45
CA CYS A 298 -20.16 -12.37 -0.56
C CYS A 298 -19.82 -11.73 0.79
N LEU A 299 -18.57 -11.36 1.00
CA LEU A 299 -18.20 -10.47 2.12
C LEU A 299 -18.65 -9.04 1.81
N ARG A 300 -18.50 -8.63 0.56
CA ARG A 300 -18.97 -7.35 0.03
C ARG A 300 -19.42 -7.54 -1.42
N LEU A 301 -20.56 -6.96 -1.75
CA LEU A 301 -21.08 -6.87 -3.10
C LEU A 301 -21.18 -5.40 -3.51
N SER A 302 -20.58 -5.06 -4.66
CA SER A 302 -20.74 -3.76 -5.32
C SER A 302 -21.47 -3.96 -6.65
N ILE A 303 -22.38 -3.08 -6.99
CA ILE A 303 -23.17 -3.12 -8.22
C ILE A 303 -22.95 -1.81 -8.97
N ASN A 304 -22.38 -1.90 -10.16
CA ASN A 304 -22.14 -0.77 -11.05
C ASN A 304 -23.05 -0.90 -12.27
N VAL A 305 -23.77 0.19 -12.59
CA VAL A 305 -24.62 0.25 -13.78
C VAL A 305 -24.14 1.38 -14.67
N ALA A 306 -23.62 1.04 -15.86
CA ALA A 306 -23.22 2.02 -16.88
C ALA A 306 -24.42 2.33 -17.80
N ASN A 307 -24.62 3.61 -18.12
CA ASN A 307 -25.62 4.07 -19.10
C ASN A 307 -25.14 3.81 -20.53
N GLU A 308 -26.08 3.60 -21.47
CA GLU A 308 -25.80 3.26 -22.91
C GLU A 308 -25.05 4.34 -23.71
N GLN A 309 -24.72 5.50 -23.15
CA GLN A 309 -24.18 6.64 -23.90
C GLN A 309 -22.66 6.81 -23.84
N GLU A 310 -21.93 5.85 -23.29
CA GLU A 310 -20.45 5.90 -23.32
C GLU A 310 -19.91 5.02 -24.46
N SER A 311 -19.63 5.65 -25.61
CA SER A 311 -18.88 5.05 -26.71
C SER A 311 -17.38 5.03 -26.39
N ASP A 312 -16.68 4.01 -26.87
CA ASP A 312 -15.26 3.69 -26.63
C ASP A 312 -14.22 4.77 -27.06
N ASP A 313 -14.65 5.99 -27.37
CA ASP A 313 -13.79 7.06 -27.91
C ASP A 313 -13.43 8.20 -26.92
N ASP A 314 -13.81 8.11 -25.64
CA ASP A 314 -13.70 9.23 -24.69
C ASP A 314 -12.73 8.96 -23.53
N GLU A 315 -11.46 8.60 -23.77
CA GLU A 315 -10.42 8.64 -22.71
C GLU A 315 -10.06 10.08 -22.24
N GLU A 316 -10.34 11.11 -23.05
CA GLU A 316 -10.06 12.52 -22.71
C GLU A 316 -11.17 13.24 -21.91
N LEU A 317 -12.39 12.68 -21.80
CA LEU A 317 -13.55 13.30 -21.14
C LEU A 317 -13.85 12.77 -19.73
N LEU A 318 -13.04 11.84 -19.21
CA LEU A 318 -13.26 11.23 -17.89
C LEU A 318 -13.05 12.17 -16.70
N VAL A 319 -12.32 13.26 -16.89
CA VAL A 319 -12.05 14.26 -15.82
C VAL A 319 -13.30 15.09 -15.49
N ASP A 320 -14.08 15.47 -16.49
CA ASP A 320 -15.25 16.36 -16.30
C ASP A 320 -16.50 15.61 -15.78
N LYS A 321 -16.67 14.33 -16.15
CA LYS A 321 -17.78 13.49 -15.67
C LYS A 321 -17.58 12.95 -14.25
N SER A 322 -16.33 12.79 -13.80
CA SER A 322 -16.01 12.43 -12.41
C SER A 322 -16.42 13.53 -11.43
N ILE A 323 -16.37 14.78 -11.85
CA ILE A 323 -16.70 15.96 -11.04
C ILE A 323 -18.21 16.04 -10.77
N SER A 324 -19.05 15.84 -11.78
CA SER A 324 -20.52 15.80 -11.60
C SER A 324 -20.99 14.58 -10.78
N SER A 325 -20.26 13.47 -10.87
CA SER A 325 -20.49 12.26 -10.09
C SER A 325 -20.17 12.46 -8.60
N ILE A 326 -19.10 13.18 -8.25
CA ILE A 326 -18.73 13.48 -6.86
C ILE A 326 -19.77 14.39 -6.22
N GLN A 327 -20.24 15.42 -6.92
CA GLN A 327 -21.26 16.32 -6.41
C GLN A 327 -22.58 15.57 -6.14
N ASN A 328 -23.03 14.72 -7.05
CA ASN A 328 -24.21 13.91 -6.89
C ASN A 328 -24.07 12.92 -5.71
N MET A 329 -22.93 12.30 -5.54
CA MET A 329 -22.65 11.40 -4.40
C MET A 329 -22.66 12.14 -3.06
N LEU A 330 -22.24 13.38 -3.02
CA LEU A 330 -22.31 14.22 -1.83
C LEU A 330 -23.76 14.64 -1.53
N GLU A 331 -24.54 15.01 -2.54
CA GLU A 331 -25.96 15.37 -2.41
C GLU A 331 -26.83 14.20 -1.93
N GLU A 332 -26.45 12.96 -2.20
CA GLU A 332 -27.16 11.76 -1.69
C GLU A 332 -26.91 11.49 -0.19
N ARG A 333 -25.82 12.01 0.37
CA ARG A 333 -25.38 11.68 1.74
C ARG A 333 -25.49 12.83 2.75
N MET A 334 -25.69 14.04 2.27
CA MET A 334 -25.77 15.25 3.11
C MET A 334 -26.73 16.28 2.50
N SER A 335 -27.05 17.31 3.24
CA SER A 335 -27.93 18.37 2.71
C SER A 335 -27.25 19.06 1.50
N LYS A 336 -28.07 19.58 0.59
CA LYS A 336 -27.59 20.24 -0.63
C LYS A 336 -26.56 21.35 -0.33
N LYS A 337 -26.73 22.11 0.76
CA LYS A 337 -25.77 23.14 1.19
C LYS A 337 -24.43 22.54 1.64
N GLN A 338 -24.48 21.45 2.38
CA GLN A 338 -23.27 20.74 2.82
C GLN A 338 -22.54 20.07 1.65
N ALA A 339 -23.30 19.57 0.66
CA ALA A 339 -22.74 18.97 -0.54
C ALA A 339 -21.98 20.00 -1.39
N VAL A 340 -22.54 21.20 -1.59
CA VAL A 340 -21.90 22.31 -2.28
C VAL A 340 -20.63 22.73 -1.54
N PHE A 341 -20.68 22.93 -0.24
CA PHE A 341 -19.52 23.27 0.59
C PHE A 341 -18.41 22.22 0.47
N ALA A 342 -18.74 20.93 0.61
CA ALA A 342 -17.78 19.83 0.50
C ALA A 342 -17.16 19.76 -0.89
N TYR A 343 -17.94 20.03 -1.94
CA TYR A 343 -17.47 20.06 -3.31
C TYR A 343 -16.48 21.22 -3.56
N GLU A 344 -16.81 22.42 -3.10
CA GLU A 344 -15.96 23.60 -3.22
C GLU A 344 -14.66 23.43 -2.44
N MET A 345 -14.68 22.79 -1.27
CA MET A 345 -13.49 22.41 -0.53
C MET A 345 -12.59 21.46 -1.34
N LEU A 346 -13.15 20.42 -1.97
CA LEU A 346 -12.39 19.52 -2.83
C LEU A 346 -11.77 20.25 -4.02
N GLU A 347 -12.48 21.20 -4.64
CA GLU A 347 -11.94 22.03 -5.74
C GLU A 347 -10.76 22.91 -5.29
N ILE A 348 -10.80 23.48 -4.08
CA ILE A 348 -9.71 24.27 -3.53
C ILE A 348 -8.43 23.43 -3.43
N PHE A 349 -8.54 22.19 -2.91
CA PHE A 349 -7.38 21.31 -2.76
C PHE A 349 -6.90 20.68 -4.07
N ASN A 350 -7.76 20.57 -5.08
CA ASN A 350 -7.39 20.06 -6.41
C ASN A 350 -6.78 21.13 -7.34
N LYS A 351 -6.92 22.42 -7.02
CA LYS A 351 -6.26 23.48 -7.80
C LYS A 351 -4.78 23.54 -7.42
N ASN A 352 -3.87 23.37 -8.40
CA ASN A 352 -2.41 23.46 -8.28
C ASN A 352 -1.94 24.87 -7.84
N LYS A 353 -2.25 25.25 -6.60
CA LYS A 353 -1.72 26.44 -5.93
C LYS A 353 -0.79 26.00 -4.80
N THR A 354 0.07 26.90 -4.36
CA THR A 354 0.92 26.67 -3.19
C THR A 354 0.07 26.29 -1.98
N SER A 355 0.58 25.41 -1.11
CA SER A 355 -0.18 24.86 0.01
C SER A 355 -0.75 25.90 0.98
N SER A 356 -0.11 27.08 1.11
CA SER A 356 -0.61 28.21 1.91
C SER A 356 -1.87 28.85 1.30
N ASP A 357 -1.88 29.10 0.00
CA ASP A 357 -3.03 29.72 -0.69
C ASP A 357 -4.29 28.85 -0.64
N ASN A 358 -4.10 27.52 -0.70
CA ASN A 358 -5.20 26.55 -0.57
C ASN A 358 -5.77 26.54 0.86
N ILE A 359 -4.91 26.63 1.89
CA ILE A 359 -5.32 26.67 3.28
C ILE A 359 -6.11 27.95 3.57
N ASP A 360 -5.62 29.11 3.14
CA ASP A 360 -6.30 30.39 3.35
C ASP A 360 -7.66 30.42 2.65
N SER A 361 -7.74 29.88 1.43
CA SER A 361 -9.01 29.75 0.69
C SER A 361 -9.99 28.79 1.37
N ALA A 362 -9.51 27.66 1.91
CA ALA A 362 -10.34 26.70 2.63
C ALA A 362 -10.86 27.27 3.96
N ILE A 363 -10.03 28.03 4.69
CA ILE A 363 -10.43 28.73 5.92
C ILE A 363 -11.53 29.74 5.61
N ALA A 364 -11.35 30.59 4.59
CA ALA A 364 -12.33 31.59 4.18
C ALA A 364 -13.69 30.95 3.82
N LEU A 365 -13.66 29.87 3.01
CA LEU A 365 -14.87 29.14 2.65
C LEU A 365 -15.56 28.52 3.88
N SER A 366 -14.79 28.00 4.82
CA SER A 366 -15.31 27.44 6.08
C SER A 366 -15.98 28.51 6.92
N ASP A 367 -15.33 29.67 7.10
CA ASP A 367 -15.84 30.78 7.89
C ASP A 367 -17.16 31.33 7.31
N ASP A 368 -17.27 31.44 5.99
CA ASP A 368 -18.47 31.92 5.31
C ASP A 368 -19.61 30.88 5.45
N PHE A 369 -19.33 29.59 5.25
CA PHE A 369 -20.32 28.53 5.42
C PHE A 369 -20.89 28.48 6.84
N PHE A 370 -20.05 28.57 7.87
CA PHE A 370 -20.52 28.53 9.26
C PHE A 370 -21.24 29.80 9.70
N LYS A 371 -20.86 30.99 9.21
CA LYS A 371 -21.58 32.25 9.47
C LYS A 371 -23.00 32.24 8.87
N GLU A 372 -23.19 31.59 7.71
CA GLU A 372 -24.49 31.56 7.04
C GLU A 372 -25.43 30.43 7.55
N ASN A 373 -24.90 29.41 8.18
CA ASN A 373 -25.67 28.21 8.52
C ASN A 373 -25.76 27.89 10.03
N TYR A 374 -25.03 28.63 10.86
CA TYR A 374 -25.01 28.52 12.33
C TYR A 374 -24.88 29.90 12.99
#